data_e2a01cbea203d1508a2c3eb2abbdd161
#
_entry.id   e2a01cbea203d1508a2c3eb2abbdd161
#
_cell.length_a   1.000
_cell.length_b   1.000
_cell.length_c   1.000
_cell.angle_alpha   90.00
_cell.angle_beta   90.00
_cell.angle_gamma   90.00
#
_symmetry.space_group_name_H-M   'P 1'
#
loop_
_entity.id
_entity.type
_entity.pdbx_description
1 polymer ?
#
loop_
_entity_poly.entity_id
_entity_poly.type
_entity_poly.pdbx_seq_one_letter_code
_entity_poly.pdbx_strand_id
1 'polypeptide(L)'
;MLIPSDYDAILSPWWESWNWTSPAKDMLPEDGCGGVMISKNGENICAGFLYFTNSKTAWLEYIVSNKEYRDKDRKEALEYLINCLTAIANDKGYKYIYTSLKSAPLVLRYEACGFIKGDAKCQEMLKVI
;
A
#
# COMPACT_ATOMS: atom_id res chain seq x y z
N MET A 1 3.90 -3.20 -12.56
CA MET A 1 3.28 -1.87 -12.63
C MET A 1 1.78 -2.02 -12.85
N LEU A 2 0.97 -1.20 -12.20
CA LEU A 2 -0.48 -1.24 -12.36
C LEU A 2 -0.91 -0.59 -13.68
N ILE A 3 -2.01 -1.11 -14.25
CA ILE A 3 -2.63 -0.57 -15.47
C ILE A 3 -4.05 -0.06 -15.13
N PRO A 4 -4.66 0.77 -16.00
CA PRO A 4 -5.96 1.39 -15.69
C PRO A 4 -7.08 0.43 -15.30
N SER A 5 -7.12 -0.77 -15.88
CA SER A 5 -8.16 -1.77 -15.57
C SER A 5 -7.97 -2.47 -14.23
N ASP A 6 -6.81 -2.36 -13.59
CA ASP A 6 -6.52 -3.08 -12.35
C ASP A 6 -7.38 -2.59 -11.19
N TYR A 7 -7.74 -1.30 -11.15
CA TYR A 7 -8.58 -0.78 -10.08
C TYR A 7 -9.92 -1.53 -9.98
N ASP A 8 -10.65 -1.62 -11.06
CA ASP A 8 -11.96 -2.27 -11.07
C ASP A 8 -11.86 -3.79 -11.03
N ALA A 9 -10.89 -4.35 -11.74
CA ALA A 9 -10.75 -5.81 -11.87
C ALA A 9 -10.12 -6.48 -10.66
N ILE A 10 -9.23 -5.81 -9.95
CA ILE A 10 -8.40 -6.42 -8.91
C ILE A 10 -8.49 -5.67 -7.58
N LEU A 11 -8.16 -4.39 -7.58
CA LEU A 11 -7.96 -3.64 -6.34
C LEU A 11 -9.24 -3.41 -5.56
N SER A 12 -10.29 -2.91 -6.22
CA SER A 12 -11.56 -2.66 -5.56
C SER A 12 -12.16 -3.94 -4.98
N PRO A 13 -12.20 -5.07 -5.72
CA PRO A 13 -12.61 -6.36 -5.12
C PRO A 13 -11.76 -6.79 -3.92
N TRP A 14 -10.46 -6.51 -3.94
CA TRP A 14 -9.61 -6.88 -2.82
C TRP A 14 -9.95 -6.10 -1.56
N TRP A 15 -10.10 -4.77 -1.64
CA TRP A 15 -10.52 -3.98 -0.47
C TRP A 15 -11.86 -4.45 0.06
N GLU A 16 -12.82 -4.70 -0.81
CA GLU A 16 -14.15 -5.18 -0.43
C GLU A 16 -14.09 -6.55 0.25
N SER A 17 -13.19 -7.44 -0.19
CA SER A 17 -13.03 -8.77 0.41
C SER A 17 -12.59 -8.71 1.88
N TRP A 18 -11.91 -7.62 2.27
CA TRP A 18 -11.49 -7.39 3.66
C TRP A 18 -12.51 -6.57 4.45
N ASN A 19 -13.67 -6.27 3.87
CA ASN A 19 -14.68 -5.37 4.42
C ASN A 19 -14.15 -3.96 4.64
N TRP A 20 -13.23 -3.53 3.78
CA TRP A 20 -12.69 -2.18 3.77
C TRP A 20 -13.40 -1.37 2.68
N THR A 21 -13.60 -0.08 2.95
CA THR A 21 -14.11 0.83 1.93
C THR A 21 -13.00 1.06 0.90
N SER A 22 -13.31 0.78 -0.38
CA SER A 22 -12.39 1.09 -1.45
C SER A 22 -12.21 2.60 -1.57
N PRO A 23 -10.97 3.12 -1.66
CA PRO A 23 -10.80 4.53 -1.98
C PRO A 23 -11.33 4.81 -3.38
N ALA A 24 -11.84 6.03 -3.60
CA ALA A 24 -12.22 6.43 -4.94
C ALA A 24 -10.99 6.41 -5.86
N LYS A 25 -11.20 6.14 -7.13
CA LYS A 25 -10.10 5.97 -8.09
C LYS A 25 -9.18 7.20 -8.14
N ASP A 26 -9.77 8.39 -8.08
CA ASP A 26 -9.04 9.64 -8.11
C ASP A 26 -8.39 10.03 -6.77
N MET A 27 -8.63 9.28 -5.72
CA MET A 27 -7.88 9.40 -4.46
C MET A 27 -6.51 8.73 -4.54
N LEU A 28 -6.32 7.85 -5.52
CA LEU A 28 -5.08 7.09 -5.68
C LEU A 28 -4.14 7.80 -6.66
N PRO A 29 -2.81 7.68 -6.46
CA PRO A 29 -1.85 8.25 -7.42
C PRO A 29 -2.14 7.78 -8.85
N GLU A 30 -2.14 8.73 -9.78
CA GLU A 30 -2.37 8.49 -11.20
C GLU A 30 -3.64 7.67 -11.47
N ASP A 31 -4.72 8.01 -10.78
CA ASP A 31 -6.05 7.38 -10.91
C ASP A 31 -5.98 5.85 -10.79
N GLY A 32 -5.21 5.37 -9.83
CA GLY A 32 -5.09 3.95 -9.53
C GLY A 32 -3.98 3.22 -10.26
N CYS A 33 -3.19 3.92 -11.08
CA CYS A 33 -2.06 3.33 -11.81
C CYS A 33 -0.71 3.59 -11.15
N GLY A 34 -0.65 4.51 -10.19
CA GLY A 34 0.61 4.96 -9.57
C GLY A 34 1.11 4.07 -8.44
N GLY A 35 0.69 2.83 -8.38
CA GLY A 35 1.12 1.88 -7.37
C GLY A 35 1.94 0.73 -7.93
N VAL A 36 2.30 -0.20 -7.04
CA VAL A 36 3.09 -1.38 -7.35
C VAL A 36 2.30 -2.63 -6.99
N MET A 37 2.32 -3.62 -7.87
CA MET A 37 1.73 -4.94 -7.66
C MET A 37 2.85 -5.97 -7.55
N ILE A 38 2.77 -6.82 -6.53
CA ILE A 38 3.67 -7.96 -6.38
C ILE A 38 2.94 -9.22 -6.86
N SER A 39 3.58 -9.94 -7.77
CA SER A 39 3.05 -11.17 -8.35
C SER A 39 4.08 -12.27 -8.28
N LYS A 40 3.61 -13.52 -8.27
CA LYS A 40 4.46 -14.69 -8.32
C LYS A 40 3.76 -15.77 -9.15
N ASN A 41 4.48 -16.31 -10.15
CA ASN A 41 3.95 -17.35 -11.03
C ASN A 41 2.60 -16.98 -11.68
N GLY A 42 2.47 -15.71 -12.09
CA GLY A 42 1.24 -15.21 -12.72
C GLY A 42 0.10 -14.88 -11.76
N GLU A 43 0.29 -15.08 -10.46
CA GLU A 43 -0.73 -14.78 -9.46
C GLU A 43 -0.39 -13.49 -8.72
N ASN A 44 -1.36 -12.57 -8.63
CA ASN A 44 -1.21 -11.31 -7.93
C ASN A 44 -1.37 -11.51 -6.42
N ILE A 45 -0.46 -10.96 -5.63
CA ILE A 45 -0.41 -11.20 -4.18
C ILE A 45 -0.82 -9.97 -3.39
N CYS A 46 -0.23 -8.82 -3.69
CA CYS A 46 -0.49 -7.58 -2.94
C CYS A 46 -0.12 -6.37 -3.76
N ALA A 47 -0.66 -5.23 -3.36
CA ALA A 47 -0.39 -3.95 -4.00
C ALA A 47 -0.37 -2.82 -2.97
N GLY A 48 0.29 -1.72 -3.31
CA GLY A 48 0.35 -0.55 -2.47
C GLY A 48 0.72 0.70 -3.26
N PHE A 49 0.52 1.85 -2.65
CA PHE A 49 0.68 3.14 -3.30
C PHE A 49 1.62 4.04 -2.53
N LEU A 50 2.39 4.83 -3.25
CA LEU A 50 3.31 5.80 -2.68
C LEU A 50 2.91 7.18 -3.18
N TYR A 51 2.61 8.07 -2.24
CA TYR A 51 2.26 9.45 -2.51
C TYR A 51 3.48 10.34 -2.38
N PHE A 52 3.75 11.12 -3.40
CA PHE A 52 4.87 12.07 -3.36
C PHE A 52 4.38 13.43 -2.90
N THR A 53 5.17 14.07 -2.05
CA THR A 53 4.87 15.42 -1.56
C THR A 53 5.95 16.39 -2.01
N ASN A 54 5.72 17.66 -1.72
CA ASN A 54 6.72 18.71 -1.96
C ASN A 54 7.69 18.90 -0.77
N SER A 55 7.70 17.95 0.17
CA SER A 55 8.68 17.88 1.26
C SER A 55 9.63 16.70 1.03
N LYS A 56 10.36 16.30 2.04
CA LYS A 56 11.20 15.10 2.00
C LYS A 56 10.48 13.86 2.54
N THR A 57 9.17 13.96 2.79
CA THR A 57 8.34 12.86 3.28
C THR A 57 7.43 12.36 2.16
N ALA A 58 7.48 11.06 1.88
CA ALA A 58 6.51 10.38 1.04
C ALA A 58 5.51 9.62 1.93
N TRP A 59 4.30 9.35 1.43
CA TRP A 59 3.29 8.58 2.14
C TRP A 59 3.06 7.25 1.44
N LEU A 60 3.12 6.16 2.20
CA LEU A 60 2.77 4.82 1.72
C LEU A 60 1.38 4.48 2.28
N GLU A 61 0.41 4.34 1.38
CA GLU A 61 -0.97 4.15 1.80
C GLU A 61 -1.69 3.12 0.91
N TYR A 62 -2.87 2.71 1.38
CA TYR A 62 -3.77 1.82 0.67
C TYR A 62 -3.15 0.49 0.27
N ILE A 63 -2.28 -0.04 1.13
CA ILE A 63 -1.75 -1.39 0.90
C ILE A 63 -2.88 -2.41 1.04
N VAL A 64 -2.90 -3.38 0.15
CA VAL A 64 -3.93 -4.42 0.15
C VAL A 64 -3.35 -5.73 -0.37
N SER A 65 -3.83 -6.84 0.14
CA SER A 65 -3.41 -8.16 -0.32
C SER A 65 -4.59 -8.97 -0.85
N ASN A 66 -4.28 -9.93 -1.72
CA ASN A 66 -5.24 -10.89 -2.21
C ASN A 66 -5.58 -11.87 -1.07
N LYS A 67 -6.80 -11.80 -0.56
CA LYS A 67 -7.26 -12.63 0.56
C LYS A 67 -7.23 -14.11 0.21
N GLU A 68 -7.38 -14.44 -1.07
CA GLU A 68 -7.40 -15.83 -1.54
C GLU A 68 -6.02 -16.42 -1.77
N TYR A 69 -4.97 -15.58 -1.78
CA TYR A 69 -3.61 -16.07 -1.85
C TYR A 69 -3.20 -16.57 -0.47
N ARG A 70 -3.08 -17.88 -0.31
CA ARG A 70 -2.89 -18.53 0.99
C ARG A 70 -1.50 -19.15 1.21
N ASP A 71 -0.60 -18.96 0.27
CA ASP A 71 0.76 -19.48 0.40
C ASP A 71 1.49 -18.82 1.57
N LYS A 72 2.46 -19.53 2.12
CA LYS A 72 3.21 -19.11 3.30
C LYS A 72 4.02 -17.85 3.07
N ASP A 73 4.30 -17.51 1.81
CA ASP A 73 5.13 -16.37 1.46
C ASP A 73 4.35 -15.06 1.28
N ARG A 74 3.05 -15.00 1.67
CA ARG A 74 2.31 -13.74 1.64
C ARG A 74 2.99 -12.65 2.49
N LYS A 75 3.48 -13.02 3.67
CA LYS A 75 4.17 -12.08 4.56
C LYS A 75 5.44 -11.55 3.91
N GLU A 76 6.20 -12.43 3.28
CA GLU A 76 7.41 -12.05 2.54
C GLU A 76 7.08 -11.15 1.36
N ALA A 77 5.99 -11.41 0.65
CA ALA A 77 5.55 -10.59 -0.46
C ALA A 77 5.17 -9.18 0.01
N LEU A 78 4.49 -9.04 1.15
CA LEU A 78 4.16 -7.74 1.73
C LEU A 78 5.42 -6.97 2.12
N GLU A 79 6.39 -7.61 2.75
CA GLU A 79 7.66 -6.99 3.10
C GLU A 79 8.45 -6.61 1.85
N TYR A 80 8.42 -7.43 0.83
CA TYR A 80 9.04 -7.13 -0.46
C TYR A 80 8.39 -5.88 -1.09
N LEU A 81 7.06 -5.79 -1.06
CA LEU A 81 6.33 -4.64 -1.57
C LEU A 81 6.75 -3.35 -0.84
N ILE A 82 6.80 -3.39 0.49
CA ILE A 82 7.18 -2.23 1.31
C ILE A 82 8.62 -1.80 0.96
N ASN A 83 9.52 -2.75 0.80
CA ASN A 83 10.90 -2.47 0.45
C ASN A 83 11.05 -1.93 -0.98
N CYS A 84 10.24 -2.42 -1.93
CA CYS A 84 10.21 -1.86 -3.28
C CYS A 84 9.76 -0.41 -3.29
N LEU A 85 8.70 -0.10 -2.54
CA LEU A 85 8.21 1.27 -2.43
C LEU A 85 9.22 2.18 -1.73
N THR A 86 9.91 1.66 -0.71
CA THR A 86 10.99 2.38 -0.03
C THR A 86 12.12 2.72 -1.01
N ALA A 87 12.51 1.77 -1.85
CA ALA A 87 13.56 1.99 -2.86
C ALA A 87 13.15 3.06 -3.87
N ILE A 88 11.90 3.06 -4.31
CA ILE A 88 11.38 4.08 -5.22
C ILE A 88 11.45 5.47 -4.56
N ALA A 89 11.02 5.58 -3.31
CA ALA A 89 11.09 6.85 -2.58
C ALA A 89 12.54 7.33 -2.44
N ASN A 90 13.46 6.42 -2.11
CA ASN A 90 14.87 6.76 -1.98
C ASN A 90 15.45 7.26 -3.30
N ASP A 91 15.13 6.60 -4.41
CA ASP A 91 15.61 7.01 -5.74
C ASP A 91 15.11 8.40 -6.15
N LYS A 92 13.95 8.81 -5.64
CA LYS A 92 13.39 10.14 -5.89
C LYS A 92 13.86 11.19 -4.89
N GLY A 93 14.78 10.85 -3.99
CA GLY A 93 15.37 11.81 -3.05
C GLY A 93 14.57 12.03 -1.76
N TYR A 94 13.57 11.21 -1.48
CA TYR A 94 12.84 11.29 -0.22
C TYR A 94 13.67 10.70 0.92
N LYS A 95 13.50 11.27 2.12
CA LYS A 95 14.23 10.84 3.33
C LYS A 95 13.35 10.08 4.30
N TYR A 96 12.05 10.29 4.26
CA TYR A 96 11.10 9.73 5.21
C TYR A 96 9.93 9.13 4.48
N ILE A 97 9.39 8.03 5.02
CA ILE A 97 8.13 7.46 4.58
C ILE A 97 7.19 7.42 5.77
N TYR A 98 6.01 8.00 5.60
CA TYR A 98 4.97 8.04 6.61
C TYR A 98 3.81 7.14 6.17
N THR A 99 3.18 6.47 7.12
CA THR A 99 2.01 5.64 6.85
C THR A 99 1.08 5.64 8.05
N SER A 100 -0.17 5.26 7.81
CA SER A 100 -1.18 5.11 8.83
C SER A 100 -1.82 3.73 8.68
N LEU A 101 -1.78 2.92 9.72
CA LEU A 101 -2.21 1.52 9.67
C LEU A 101 -3.28 1.25 10.73
N LYS A 102 -4.27 0.45 10.37
CA LYS A 102 -5.31 -0.03 11.30
C LYS A 102 -5.08 -1.49 11.70
N SER A 103 -4.39 -2.26 10.88
CA SER A 103 -4.20 -3.70 11.06
C SER A 103 -2.94 -4.00 11.85
N ALA A 104 -3.07 -4.67 13.00
CA ALA A 104 -1.93 -5.09 13.80
C ALA A 104 -0.96 -6.02 13.04
N PRO A 105 -1.42 -6.98 12.23
CA PRO A 105 -0.51 -7.78 11.41
C PRO A 105 0.32 -6.96 10.43
N LEU A 106 -0.26 -5.91 9.84
CA LEU A 106 0.48 -5.02 8.94
C LEU A 106 1.54 -4.23 9.69
N VAL A 107 1.24 -3.77 10.90
CA VAL A 107 2.23 -3.06 11.73
C VAL A 107 3.48 -3.91 11.89
N LEU A 108 3.33 -5.21 12.13
CA LEU A 108 4.46 -6.12 12.26
C LEU A 108 5.29 -6.19 10.97
N ARG A 109 4.62 -6.19 9.81
CA ARG A 109 5.33 -6.22 8.51
C ARG A 109 6.12 -4.94 8.28
N TYR A 110 5.53 -3.80 8.64
CA TYR A 110 6.21 -2.50 8.51
C TYR A 110 7.40 -2.40 9.46
N GLU A 111 7.25 -2.86 10.70
CA GLU A 111 8.36 -2.88 11.65
C GLU A 111 9.52 -3.75 11.15
N ALA A 112 9.21 -4.90 10.54
CA ALA A 112 10.22 -5.78 9.96
C ALA A 112 10.99 -5.09 8.83
N CYS A 113 10.41 -4.08 8.20
CA CYS A 113 11.02 -3.28 7.14
C CYS A 113 11.68 -1.99 7.65
N GLY A 114 11.79 -1.82 8.96
CA GLY A 114 12.50 -0.68 9.55
C GLY A 114 11.63 0.50 9.97
N PHE A 115 10.31 0.39 9.89
CA PHE A 115 9.41 1.43 10.36
C PHE A 115 9.35 1.46 11.88
N ILE A 116 9.21 2.66 12.44
CA ILE A 116 9.14 2.89 13.87
C ILE A 116 7.74 3.40 14.22
N LYS A 117 7.15 2.85 15.29
CA LYS A 117 5.83 3.27 15.73
C LYS A 117 5.81 4.71 16.20
N GLY A 118 4.81 5.46 15.76
CA GLY A 118 4.49 6.78 16.27
C GLY A 118 3.26 6.74 17.17
N ASP A 119 2.38 7.75 17.03
CA ASP A 119 1.15 7.86 17.83
C ASP A 119 0.13 6.80 17.41
N ALA A 120 -0.36 6.02 18.39
CA ALA A 120 -1.35 4.98 18.14
C ALA A 120 -2.80 5.50 18.18
N LYS A 121 -3.03 6.71 18.70
CA LYS A 121 -4.38 7.27 18.90
C LYS A 121 -4.70 8.32 17.86
N CYS A 122 -4.74 7.91 16.60
CA CYS A 122 -5.06 8.79 15.49
C CYS A 122 -6.47 8.51 14.97
N GLN A 123 -7.20 9.56 14.63
CA GLN A 123 -8.50 9.48 14.02
C GLN A 123 -8.39 9.82 12.54
N GLU A 124 -8.77 8.87 11.69
CA GLU A 124 -8.83 9.13 10.26
C GLU A 124 -10.01 10.05 9.94
N MET A 125 -9.77 11.07 9.14
CA MET A 125 -10.80 12.03 8.74
C MET A 125 -10.64 12.35 7.26
N LEU A 126 -11.76 12.50 6.57
CA LEU A 126 -11.80 12.83 5.14
C LEU A 126 -12.83 13.93 4.90
N LYS A 127 -12.48 14.87 4.08
CA LYS A 127 -13.40 15.89 3.58
C LYS A 127 -13.40 15.88 2.06
N VAL A 128 -14.57 15.78 1.46
CA VAL A 128 -14.73 15.98 0.02
C VAL A 128 -15.00 17.47 -0.21
N ILE A 129 -14.19 18.07 -1.03
CA ILE A 129 -14.25 19.51 -1.30
C ILE A 129 -15.26 19.82 -2.40
#